data_1a70daf7206cd59b6b737ec4c41063ef
#
_entry.id   1a70daf7206cd59b6b737ec4c41063ef
#
_cell.length_a   1.000
_cell.length_b   1.000
_cell.length_c   1.000
_cell.angle_alpha   90.00
_cell.angle_beta   90.00
_cell.angle_gamma   90.00
#
_symmetry.space_group_name_H-M   'P 1'
#
loop_
_entity.id
_entity.type
_entity.pdbx_description
1 polymer ?
#
loop_
_entity_poly.entity_id
_entity_poly.type
_entity_poly.pdbx_seq_one_letter_code
_entity_poly.pdbx_strand_id
1 'polypeptide(L)'
;MQQERPEYDERSETGSTEAWRQRQVPGGPAAQQGGLKRNATRKVKLVQGAVLSADYPVPSAIQNAVQAKYRNDLESGSEEFTHMRYTAATCDPNDFTLKNGYNLRPAMYNRHTELLIAVTYYNEDKTLTARTLHGVMQNIRDIVNIKKSEFWNKGGPAWQKIVVCLVFDGIDPCDKGTLDVLATVGVYQDGVMKRDIDGKETVAHIFEYTTQLSVTPNQQLIRPMDDGPSTLPPVQMMFCLKQKNSKKINSHRWLFTAFGRILNPEICILLDAGTKPGHKALLALWEAFYNDKDLGGACGEIHALLGRGWKNLVNPLVAAQNFEYKISNILDKPLESSFGYVSVLPGAFSAYRFRAIMGRPLEQYFHGDHTLAKQLGPKGIEGMNIFKKNMFLAEDRILCFELVAKAGSKWHLTYVKASKGETDVPEGAAEFIGQRRRWLNGSFAATIYSLMHFGRMYRSGHNILRMIFLHIQLIYNLANVIMTWFALGEFKLTFVAEERAY
;
A
#
# COMPACT_ATOMS: atom_id res chain seq x y z
N MET A 1 -42.58 34.82 -5.58
CA MET A 1 -42.51 33.55 -6.32
C MET A 1 -41.66 32.59 -5.50
N GLN A 2 -42.35 31.79 -4.69
CA GLN A 2 -41.74 30.70 -3.91
C GLN A 2 -41.65 29.49 -4.81
N GLN A 3 -40.48 28.90 -4.98
CA GLN A 3 -40.31 27.59 -5.60
C GLN A 3 -40.27 26.53 -4.52
N GLU A 4 -41.27 25.65 -4.58
CA GLU A 4 -41.41 24.45 -3.77
C GLU A 4 -40.30 23.43 -4.08
N ARG A 5 -39.78 22.80 -3.02
CA ARG A 5 -38.93 21.61 -3.10
C ARG A 5 -39.81 20.37 -3.22
N PRO A 6 -39.50 19.38 -4.07
CA PRO A 6 -40.21 18.13 -4.06
C PRO A 6 -39.81 17.28 -2.84
N GLU A 7 -40.81 16.88 -2.10
CA GLU A 7 -40.81 15.87 -1.05
C GLU A 7 -40.47 14.51 -1.67
N TYR A 8 -39.41 13.85 -1.17
CA TYR A 8 -39.11 12.47 -1.54
C TYR A 8 -39.88 11.51 -0.66
N ASP A 9 -40.73 10.72 -1.31
CA ASP A 9 -41.61 9.70 -0.72
C ASP A 9 -40.81 8.48 -0.28
N GLU A 10 -40.78 8.19 1.02
CA GLU A 10 -40.06 7.09 1.68
C GLU A 10 -40.75 5.72 1.55
N ARG A 11 -41.45 5.42 0.44
CA ARG A 11 -42.23 4.18 0.30
C ARG A 11 -41.89 3.35 -0.94
N SER A 12 -40.64 2.97 -1.16
CA SER A 12 -40.37 1.98 -2.24
C SER A 12 -39.21 0.99 -2.05
N GLU A 13 -38.73 0.78 -0.84
CA GLU A 13 -37.62 -0.21 -0.63
C GLU A 13 -38.01 -1.52 0.07
N THR A 14 -39.27 -1.86 0.22
CA THR A 14 -39.69 -3.16 0.77
C THR A 14 -40.05 -4.21 -0.27
N GLY A 15 -39.96 -3.90 -1.57
CA GLY A 15 -40.39 -4.80 -2.64
C GLY A 15 -39.40 -5.86 -3.15
N SER A 16 -38.07 -5.74 -2.87
CA SER A 16 -37.10 -6.66 -3.48
C SER A 16 -36.78 -7.90 -2.65
N THR A 17 -37.08 -7.92 -1.36
CA THR A 17 -36.80 -9.06 -0.48
C THR A 17 -37.89 -10.14 -0.49
N GLU A 18 -39.09 -9.83 -0.92
CA GLU A 18 -40.20 -10.81 -1.00
C GLU A 18 -40.22 -11.58 -2.32
N ALA A 19 -39.73 -11.01 -3.41
CA ALA A 19 -39.67 -11.69 -4.72
C ALA A 19 -38.74 -12.93 -4.74
N TRP A 20 -37.81 -13.04 -3.81
CA TRP A 20 -36.92 -14.19 -3.66
C TRP A 20 -37.59 -15.37 -2.97
N ARG A 21 -38.63 -15.14 -2.14
CA ARG A 21 -39.32 -16.19 -1.37
C ARG A 21 -40.41 -16.92 -2.16
N GLN A 22 -40.86 -16.39 -3.31
CA GLN A 22 -41.96 -16.95 -4.08
C GLN A 22 -41.59 -17.84 -5.26
N ARG A 23 -40.30 -18.14 -5.49
CA ARG A 23 -39.85 -19.13 -6.50
C ARG A 23 -39.42 -20.44 -5.88
N GLN A 24 -40.26 -21.07 -5.05
CA GLN A 24 -40.12 -22.48 -4.74
C GLN A 24 -41.29 -23.24 -5.35
N VAL A 25 -40.95 -24.15 -6.25
CA VAL A 25 -41.88 -25.05 -6.97
C VAL A 25 -42.54 -25.98 -5.97
N PRO A 26 -43.87 -26.17 -6.02
CA PRO A 26 -44.55 -27.13 -5.16
C PRO A 26 -44.44 -28.56 -5.72
N GLY A 27 -44.03 -29.49 -4.88
CA GLY A 27 -44.23 -30.93 -5.17
C GLY A 27 -43.01 -31.82 -4.92
N GLY A 28 -42.72 -32.13 -3.67
CA GLY A 28 -41.89 -33.24 -3.25
C GLY A 28 -42.24 -33.66 -1.81
N PRO A 29 -42.17 -34.94 -1.40
CA PRO A 29 -42.70 -35.42 -0.15
C PRO A 29 -41.95 -34.86 1.06
N ALA A 30 -42.67 -34.60 2.11
CA ALA A 30 -42.25 -33.97 3.36
C ALA A 30 -41.01 -34.67 3.97
N ALA A 31 -39.84 -34.01 3.86
CA ALA A 31 -38.70 -34.34 4.68
C ALA A 31 -38.83 -33.56 6.00
N GLN A 32 -38.64 -34.27 7.09
CA GLN A 32 -38.73 -33.83 8.46
C GLN A 32 -37.97 -32.50 8.67
N GLN A 33 -38.66 -31.49 9.19
CA GLN A 33 -38.09 -30.24 9.65
C GLN A 33 -37.12 -30.49 10.81
N GLY A 34 -35.88 -30.73 10.49
CA GLY A 34 -34.76 -30.47 11.40
C GLY A 34 -34.67 -28.95 11.57
N GLY A 35 -35.14 -28.42 12.68
CA GLY A 35 -35.05 -27.01 13.01
C GLY A 35 -33.62 -26.54 12.85
N LEU A 36 -33.41 -25.56 11.95
CA LEU A 36 -32.16 -24.79 11.89
C LEU A 36 -31.92 -24.24 13.28
N LYS A 37 -31.00 -24.88 14.02
CA LYS A 37 -30.49 -24.30 15.28
C LYS A 37 -29.95 -22.94 14.89
N ARG A 38 -30.66 -21.87 15.29
CA ARG A 38 -30.11 -20.52 15.34
C ARG A 38 -28.79 -20.65 16.05
N ASN A 39 -27.68 -20.50 15.32
CA ASN A 39 -26.38 -20.41 15.93
C ASN A 39 -26.48 -19.31 16.97
N ALA A 40 -26.27 -19.68 18.23
CA ALA A 40 -26.29 -18.76 19.34
C ALA A 40 -25.37 -17.59 18.97
N THR A 41 -25.87 -16.37 19.05
CA THR A 41 -25.07 -15.16 18.89
C THR A 41 -23.88 -15.30 19.81
N ARG A 42 -22.69 -15.51 19.20
CA ARG A 42 -21.43 -15.66 19.93
C ARG A 42 -21.27 -14.37 20.73
N LYS A 43 -21.26 -14.43 22.05
CA LYS A 43 -20.99 -13.27 22.89
C LYS A 43 -19.58 -12.81 22.58
N VAL A 44 -19.46 -11.71 21.85
CA VAL A 44 -18.17 -11.09 21.52
C VAL A 44 -17.62 -10.53 22.80
N LYS A 45 -16.50 -11.05 23.27
CA LYS A 45 -15.84 -10.56 24.47
C LYS A 45 -15.02 -9.32 24.06
N LEU A 46 -15.47 -8.14 24.49
CA LEU A 46 -14.68 -6.92 24.34
C LEU A 46 -13.41 -7.08 25.18
N VAL A 47 -12.26 -6.90 24.56
CA VAL A 47 -10.99 -6.87 25.27
C VAL A 47 -10.89 -5.49 25.91
N GLN A 48 -10.87 -5.42 27.25
CA GLN A 48 -10.84 -4.18 28.03
C GLN A 48 -12.01 -3.17 27.77
N GLY A 49 -13.16 -3.65 27.28
CA GLY A 49 -14.34 -2.80 27.06
C GLY A 49 -14.28 -1.82 25.87
N ALA A 50 -13.14 -1.71 25.18
CA ALA A 50 -12.92 -0.69 24.14
C ALA A 50 -12.53 -1.25 22.76
N VAL A 51 -12.19 -2.53 22.63
CA VAL A 51 -11.75 -3.16 21.39
C VAL A 51 -12.69 -4.30 21.01
N LEU A 52 -13.28 -4.21 19.82
CA LEU A 52 -14.03 -5.30 19.22
C LEU A 52 -13.16 -6.05 18.22
N SER A 53 -12.84 -7.30 18.53
CA SER A 53 -12.29 -8.28 17.58
C SER A 53 -13.14 -9.54 17.61
N ALA A 54 -13.58 -10.00 16.42
CA ALA A 54 -14.43 -11.18 16.29
C ALA A 54 -14.07 -11.98 15.05
N ASP A 55 -14.21 -13.30 15.15
CA ASP A 55 -13.99 -14.20 14.03
C ASP A 55 -15.34 -14.57 13.40
N TYR A 56 -15.44 -14.39 12.09
CA TYR A 56 -16.63 -14.67 11.29
C TYR A 56 -16.34 -15.81 10.32
N PRO A 57 -17.20 -16.84 10.24
CA PRO A 57 -16.99 -17.94 9.29
C PRO A 57 -17.05 -17.42 7.86
N VAL A 58 -16.11 -17.83 7.03
CA VAL A 58 -16.18 -17.56 5.59
C VAL A 58 -17.08 -18.58 4.91
N PRO A 59 -17.66 -18.28 3.73
CA PRO A 59 -18.49 -19.22 2.98
C PRO A 59 -17.77 -20.54 2.71
N SER A 60 -18.51 -21.65 2.79
CA SER A 60 -17.95 -23.00 2.59
C SER A 60 -17.24 -23.18 1.24
N ALA A 61 -17.70 -22.48 0.21
CA ALA A 61 -17.06 -22.50 -1.13
C ALA A 61 -15.61 -21.95 -1.08
N ILE A 62 -15.35 -20.93 -0.22
CA ILE A 62 -14.02 -20.37 -0.01
C ILE A 62 -13.16 -21.29 0.86
N GLN A 63 -13.74 -21.82 1.95
CA GLN A 63 -13.05 -22.80 2.81
C GLN A 63 -12.59 -24.04 2.03
N ASN A 64 -13.47 -24.57 1.19
CA ASN A 64 -13.20 -25.77 0.39
C ASN A 64 -12.22 -25.52 -0.77
N ALA A 65 -12.01 -24.27 -1.16
CA ALA A 65 -11.03 -23.90 -2.15
C ALA A 65 -9.59 -23.94 -1.64
N VAL A 66 -9.37 -23.94 -0.31
CA VAL A 66 -8.04 -24.10 0.27
C VAL A 66 -7.61 -25.57 0.22
N GLN A 67 -6.38 -25.87 -0.20
CA GLN A 67 -5.85 -27.22 -0.28
C GLN A 67 -5.90 -27.95 1.08
N ALA A 68 -6.26 -29.25 1.07
CA ALA A 68 -6.44 -30.05 2.27
C ALA A 68 -5.20 -30.09 3.18
N LYS A 69 -3.99 -30.09 2.59
CA LYS A 69 -2.73 -30.09 3.34
C LYS A 69 -2.59 -28.92 4.29
N TYR A 70 -3.09 -27.72 3.93
CA TYR A 70 -3.04 -26.54 4.79
C TYR A 70 -4.21 -26.51 5.79
N ARG A 71 -5.38 -27.04 5.40
CA ARG A 71 -6.55 -27.09 6.30
C ARG A 71 -6.35 -28.06 7.47
N ASN A 72 -5.58 -29.12 7.25
CA ASN A 72 -5.34 -30.18 8.23
C ASN A 72 -4.08 -29.93 9.07
N ASP A 73 -3.37 -28.82 8.82
CA ASP A 73 -2.19 -28.45 9.60
C ASP A 73 -2.62 -27.94 10.99
N LEU A 74 -2.46 -28.80 11.98
CA LEU A 74 -2.86 -28.53 13.37
C LEU A 74 -2.04 -27.43 14.04
N GLU A 75 -0.83 -27.13 13.52
CA GLU A 75 0.03 -26.08 14.06
C GLU A 75 -0.47 -24.66 13.75
N SER A 76 -1.20 -24.47 12.65
CA SER A 76 -1.73 -23.16 12.25
C SER A 76 -3.08 -22.78 12.87
N GLY A 77 -3.66 -23.64 13.72
CA GLY A 77 -4.99 -23.40 14.28
C GLY A 77 -6.09 -23.54 13.23
N SER A 78 -7.07 -24.40 13.46
CA SER A 78 -8.13 -24.73 12.48
C SER A 78 -8.95 -23.52 11.98
N GLU A 79 -8.87 -22.37 12.64
CA GLU A 79 -9.67 -21.17 12.34
C GLU A 79 -9.06 -20.27 11.28
N GLU A 80 -7.77 -20.38 10.97
CA GLU A 80 -7.08 -19.48 10.02
C GLU A 80 -7.69 -19.51 8.61
N PHE A 81 -8.07 -20.70 8.14
CA PHE A 81 -8.65 -20.89 6.81
C PHE A 81 -10.17 -20.97 6.80
N THR A 82 -10.81 -21.02 7.97
CA THR A 82 -12.26 -21.16 8.08
C THR A 82 -12.96 -19.89 8.57
N HIS A 83 -12.23 -18.98 9.22
CA HIS A 83 -12.78 -17.76 9.78
C HIS A 83 -11.95 -16.53 9.33
N MET A 84 -12.64 -15.51 8.93
CA MET A 84 -12.10 -14.16 8.76
C MET A 84 -12.18 -13.44 10.10
N ARG A 85 -11.08 -12.84 10.54
CA ARG A 85 -11.07 -11.99 11.73
C ARG A 85 -11.41 -10.56 11.34
N TYR A 86 -12.31 -9.94 12.06
CA TYR A 86 -12.66 -8.53 11.94
C TYR A 86 -12.34 -7.79 13.22
N THR A 87 -11.66 -6.66 13.12
CA THR A 87 -11.37 -5.74 14.23
C THR A 87 -11.85 -4.35 13.89
N ALA A 88 -12.68 -3.76 14.76
CA ALA A 88 -13.07 -2.36 14.66
C ALA A 88 -12.07 -1.49 15.45
N ALA A 89 -11.30 -0.66 14.76
CA ALA A 89 -10.37 0.28 15.38
C ALA A 89 -11.06 1.62 15.64
N THR A 90 -11.18 2.00 16.91
CA THR A 90 -11.79 3.27 17.35
C THR A 90 -10.74 4.29 17.80
N CYS A 91 -9.48 4.07 17.46
CA CYS A 91 -8.35 4.87 17.91
C CYS A 91 -7.54 5.44 16.75
N ASP A 92 -6.66 6.41 17.07
CA ASP A 92 -5.63 6.88 16.17
C ASP A 92 -4.59 5.77 15.89
N PRO A 93 -3.92 5.75 14.70
CA PRO A 93 -2.87 4.76 14.41
C PRO A 93 -1.76 4.66 15.46
N ASN A 94 -1.46 5.74 16.19
CA ASN A 94 -0.46 5.72 17.26
C ASN A 94 -0.89 4.89 18.46
N ASP A 95 -2.20 4.81 18.69
CA ASP A 95 -2.81 4.13 19.84
C ASP A 95 -3.21 2.68 19.50
N PHE A 96 -3.03 2.26 18.25
CA PHE A 96 -3.25 0.87 17.84
C PHE A 96 -2.08 -0.01 18.30
N THR A 97 -2.11 -0.40 19.56
CA THR A 97 -1.02 -1.13 20.22
C THR A 97 -1.52 -2.33 21.01
N LEU A 98 -0.63 -3.29 21.27
CA LEU A 98 -0.93 -4.44 22.14
C LEU A 98 -1.36 -4.01 23.55
N LYS A 99 -0.82 -2.89 24.07
CA LYS A 99 -1.21 -2.35 25.40
C LYS A 99 -2.67 -1.90 25.41
N ASN A 100 -3.17 -1.40 24.30
CA ASN A 100 -4.56 -0.97 24.15
C ASN A 100 -5.50 -2.10 23.70
N GLY A 101 -5.02 -3.35 23.71
CA GLY A 101 -5.81 -4.55 23.41
C GLY A 101 -5.90 -4.89 21.92
N TYR A 102 -5.25 -4.14 21.04
CA TYR A 102 -5.22 -4.45 19.61
C TYR A 102 -4.14 -5.48 19.30
N ASN A 103 -4.45 -6.46 18.48
CA ASN A 103 -3.50 -7.46 18.02
C ASN A 103 -3.81 -7.89 16.59
N LEU A 104 -2.84 -8.46 15.92
CA LEU A 104 -2.93 -8.95 14.55
C LEU A 104 -2.71 -10.47 14.51
N ARG A 105 -3.41 -11.15 13.60
CA ARG A 105 -3.41 -12.61 13.50
C ARG A 105 -2.01 -13.23 13.35
N PRO A 106 -1.10 -12.72 12.49
CA PRO A 106 0.25 -13.27 12.39
C PRO A 106 1.03 -13.18 13.73
N ALA A 107 0.87 -12.05 14.46
CA ALA A 107 1.49 -11.88 15.77
C ALA A 107 0.87 -12.80 16.83
N MET A 108 -0.43 -13.07 16.75
CA MET A 108 -1.10 -14.04 17.64
C MET A 108 -0.59 -15.47 17.46
N TYR A 109 -0.17 -15.82 16.24
CA TYR A 109 0.46 -17.11 15.93
C TYR A 109 1.97 -17.09 16.17
N ASN A 110 2.51 -16.02 16.75
CA ASN A 110 3.95 -15.83 17.01
C ASN A 110 4.82 -16.04 15.76
N ARG A 111 4.32 -15.62 14.57
CA ARG A 111 5.03 -15.70 13.30
C ARG A 111 5.94 -14.52 13.13
N HIS A 112 7.16 -14.79 12.68
CA HIS A 112 8.08 -13.75 12.22
C HIS A 112 7.63 -13.23 10.86
N THR A 113 7.50 -11.90 10.73
CA THR A 113 7.21 -11.25 9.45
C THR A 113 8.51 -10.78 8.80
N GLU A 114 8.93 -11.41 7.74
CA GLU A 114 10.07 -10.98 6.93
C GLU A 114 9.68 -9.88 5.95
N LEU A 115 8.57 -10.10 5.22
CA LEU A 115 8.05 -9.16 4.25
C LEU A 115 6.65 -8.69 4.64
N LEU A 116 6.48 -7.37 4.75
CA LEU A 116 5.18 -6.71 4.79
C LEU A 116 4.95 -6.00 3.45
N ILE A 117 4.08 -6.54 2.61
CA ILE A 117 3.74 -5.99 1.31
C ILE A 117 2.50 -5.11 1.47
N ALA A 118 2.68 -3.81 1.36
CA ALA A 118 1.60 -2.85 1.49
C ALA A 118 1.08 -2.41 0.14
N VAL A 119 -0.23 -2.48 -0.05
CA VAL A 119 -0.92 -1.95 -1.23
C VAL A 119 -1.82 -0.81 -0.78
N THR A 120 -1.52 0.41 -1.21
CA THR A 120 -2.35 1.58 -0.93
C THR A 120 -3.35 1.79 -2.06
N TYR A 121 -4.60 2.07 -1.67
CA TYR A 121 -5.74 2.20 -2.56
C TYR A 121 -6.55 3.47 -2.24
N TYR A 122 -7.06 4.11 -3.28
CA TYR A 122 -7.98 5.24 -3.12
C TYR A 122 -9.29 5.03 -3.89
N ASN A 123 -9.25 5.01 -5.23
CA ASN A 123 -10.44 4.89 -6.10
C ASN A 123 -10.15 4.10 -7.38
N GLU A 124 -9.10 3.31 -7.39
CA GLU A 124 -8.76 2.47 -8.54
C GLU A 124 -9.87 1.44 -8.79
N ASP A 125 -10.09 1.11 -10.06
CA ASP A 125 -11.10 0.15 -10.45
C ASP A 125 -10.73 -1.30 -10.05
N LYS A 126 -11.72 -2.18 -10.06
CA LYS A 126 -11.55 -3.60 -9.76
C LYS A 126 -10.52 -4.30 -10.63
N THR A 127 -10.32 -3.86 -11.88
CA THR A 127 -9.40 -4.48 -12.83
C THR A 127 -7.95 -4.18 -12.47
N LEU A 128 -7.65 -2.93 -12.15
CA LEU A 128 -6.32 -2.49 -11.69
C LEU A 128 -5.98 -3.14 -10.36
N THR A 129 -6.92 -3.14 -9.42
CA THR A 129 -6.72 -3.76 -8.10
C THR A 129 -6.50 -5.27 -8.21
N ALA A 130 -7.33 -5.97 -8.97
CA ALA A 130 -7.15 -7.41 -9.21
C ALA A 130 -5.82 -7.71 -9.89
N ARG A 131 -5.40 -6.87 -10.85
CA ARG A 131 -4.10 -6.97 -11.55
C ARG A 131 -2.93 -6.89 -10.56
N THR A 132 -2.97 -5.93 -9.65
CA THR A 132 -1.93 -5.74 -8.64
C THR A 132 -1.90 -6.92 -7.66
N LEU A 133 -3.04 -7.28 -7.07
CA LEU A 133 -3.13 -8.38 -6.11
C LEU A 133 -2.71 -9.72 -6.71
N HIS A 134 -3.18 -10.03 -7.92
CA HIS A 134 -2.77 -11.25 -8.61
C HIS A 134 -1.27 -11.27 -8.87
N GLY A 135 -0.68 -10.13 -9.28
CA GLY A 135 0.77 -9.98 -9.46
C GLY A 135 1.56 -10.16 -8.16
N VAL A 136 1.06 -9.65 -7.04
CA VAL A 136 1.64 -9.87 -5.70
C VAL A 136 1.60 -11.34 -5.33
N MET A 137 0.45 -12.02 -5.49
CA MET A 137 0.31 -13.44 -5.18
C MET A 137 1.22 -14.32 -6.04
N GLN A 138 1.42 -13.99 -7.33
CA GLN A 138 2.38 -14.67 -8.19
C GLN A 138 3.82 -14.50 -7.69
N ASN A 139 4.20 -13.31 -7.24
CA ASN A 139 5.51 -13.06 -6.67
C ASN A 139 5.72 -13.81 -5.35
N ILE A 140 4.71 -13.90 -4.49
CA ILE A 140 4.78 -14.71 -3.27
C ILE A 140 4.95 -16.19 -3.63
N ARG A 141 4.25 -16.70 -4.63
CA ARG A 141 4.46 -18.06 -5.15
C ARG A 141 5.90 -18.27 -5.59
N ASP A 142 6.47 -17.30 -6.31
CA ASP A 142 7.85 -17.40 -6.80
C ASP A 142 8.86 -17.46 -5.64
N ILE A 143 8.61 -16.72 -4.55
CA ILE A 143 9.42 -16.78 -3.32
C ILE A 143 9.25 -18.14 -2.62
N VAL A 144 8.02 -18.60 -2.43
CA VAL A 144 7.73 -19.87 -1.73
C VAL A 144 8.30 -21.08 -2.48
N ASN A 145 8.36 -21.01 -3.81
CA ASN A 145 8.90 -22.09 -4.64
C ASN A 145 10.43 -22.14 -4.74
N ILE A 146 11.15 -21.29 -4.00
CA ILE A 146 12.63 -21.33 -3.98
C ILE A 146 13.10 -22.54 -3.17
N LYS A 147 13.34 -23.68 -3.84
CA LYS A 147 13.73 -24.95 -3.20
C LYS A 147 15.09 -24.92 -2.49
N LYS A 148 16.02 -24.06 -2.92
CA LYS A 148 17.41 -24.02 -2.44
C LYS A 148 17.68 -22.90 -1.42
N SER A 149 16.68 -22.12 -1.02
CA SER A 149 16.89 -21.05 -0.05
C SER A 149 16.77 -21.59 1.36
N GLU A 150 17.92 -21.65 2.05
CA GLU A 150 17.96 -22.00 3.46
C GLU A 150 17.13 -21.03 4.32
N PHE A 151 17.19 -19.75 3.98
CA PHE A 151 16.48 -18.69 4.69
C PHE A 151 14.93 -18.87 4.64
N TRP A 152 14.38 -19.07 3.45
CA TRP A 152 12.92 -19.15 3.29
C TRP A 152 12.36 -20.47 3.83
N ASN A 153 13.17 -21.54 3.86
CA ASN A 153 12.72 -22.87 4.31
C ASN A 153 13.01 -23.15 5.80
N LYS A 154 13.78 -22.28 6.48
CA LYS A 154 14.13 -22.44 7.90
C LYS A 154 13.04 -21.85 8.80
N GLY A 155 12.61 -22.56 9.84
CA GLY A 155 11.70 -22.05 10.87
C GLY A 155 10.25 -21.91 10.42
N GLY A 156 9.78 -22.79 9.55
CA GLY A 156 8.38 -22.86 9.09
C GLY A 156 8.20 -22.53 7.61
N PRO A 157 6.98 -22.70 7.08
CA PRO A 157 6.68 -22.44 5.67
C PRO A 157 6.94 -20.98 5.28
N ALA A 158 7.53 -20.76 4.09
CA ALA A 158 7.89 -19.42 3.63
C ALA A 158 6.71 -18.44 3.56
N TRP A 159 5.50 -18.92 3.20
CA TRP A 159 4.31 -18.07 3.14
C TRP A 159 3.92 -17.45 4.49
N GLN A 160 4.24 -18.10 5.61
CA GLN A 160 3.97 -17.57 6.96
C GLN A 160 4.83 -16.35 7.33
N LYS A 161 5.92 -16.12 6.60
CA LYS A 161 6.83 -14.98 6.79
C LYS A 161 6.42 -13.74 5.96
N ILE A 162 5.35 -13.85 5.18
CA ILE A 162 4.90 -12.80 4.27
C ILE A 162 3.48 -12.38 4.63
N VAL A 163 3.27 -11.08 4.81
CA VAL A 163 1.95 -10.49 5.06
C VAL A 163 1.65 -9.45 3.97
N VAL A 164 0.47 -9.56 3.38
CA VAL A 164 -0.04 -8.56 2.42
C VAL A 164 -1.02 -7.66 3.17
N CYS A 165 -0.76 -6.37 3.19
CA CYS A 165 -1.60 -5.37 3.84
C CYS A 165 -2.20 -4.43 2.80
N LEU A 166 -3.52 -4.44 2.68
CA LEU A 166 -4.28 -3.52 1.83
C LEU A 166 -4.78 -2.37 2.70
N VAL A 167 -4.48 -1.12 2.33
CA VAL A 167 -4.95 0.06 3.07
C VAL A 167 -5.76 0.95 2.15
N PHE A 168 -7.07 0.98 2.36
CA PHE A 168 -8.04 1.72 1.56
C PHE A 168 -8.40 3.04 2.24
N ASP A 169 -8.28 4.13 1.49
CA ASP A 169 -8.40 5.50 2.00
C ASP A 169 -9.83 6.05 1.94
N GLY A 170 -10.70 5.46 2.71
CA GLY A 170 -12.09 5.84 2.87
C GLY A 170 -13.07 4.88 2.21
N ILE A 171 -14.26 4.78 2.80
CA ILE A 171 -15.35 3.94 2.28
C ILE A 171 -15.99 4.59 1.04
N ASP A 172 -16.23 5.91 1.09
CA ASP A 172 -16.95 6.63 0.03
C ASP A 172 -16.25 6.60 -1.34
N PRO A 173 -14.91 6.77 -1.45
CA PRO A 173 -14.24 6.71 -2.74
C PRO A 173 -14.01 5.29 -3.25
N CYS A 174 -14.27 4.26 -2.42
CA CYS A 174 -13.97 2.88 -2.76
C CYS A 174 -14.92 2.33 -3.83
N ASP A 175 -14.35 1.74 -4.89
CA ASP A 175 -15.14 1.03 -5.90
C ASP A 175 -15.78 -0.24 -5.31
N LYS A 176 -17.09 -0.37 -5.45
CA LYS A 176 -17.85 -1.53 -4.98
C LYS A 176 -17.36 -2.82 -5.64
N GLY A 177 -17.01 -2.78 -6.92
CA GLY A 177 -16.48 -3.95 -7.62
C GLY A 177 -15.14 -4.44 -7.05
N THR A 178 -14.35 -3.54 -6.49
CA THR A 178 -13.12 -3.89 -5.76
C THR A 178 -13.42 -4.60 -4.44
N LEU A 179 -14.44 -4.15 -3.70
CA LEU A 179 -14.90 -4.88 -2.49
C LEU A 179 -15.44 -6.27 -2.83
N ASP A 180 -16.15 -6.42 -3.97
CA ASP A 180 -16.61 -7.73 -4.46
C ASP A 180 -15.44 -8.68 -4.77
N VAL A 181 -14.35 -8.17 -5.34
CA VAL A 181 -13.10 -8.95 -5.55
C VAL A 181 -12.54 -9.42 -4.21
N LEU A 182 -12.46 -8.55 -3.20
CA LEU A 182 -11.98 -8.92 -1.87
C LEU A 182 -12.91 -9.92 -1.15
N ALA A 183 -14.21 -9.77 -1.32
CA ALA A 183 -15.20 -10.72 -0.80
C ALA A 183 -15.06 -12.10 -1.47
N THR A 184 -14.82 -12.13 -2.79
CA THR A 184 -14.64 -13.38 -3.55
C THR A 184 -13.42 -14.17 -3.08
N VAL A 185 -12.35 -13.51 -2.65
CA VAL A 185 -11.17 -14.18 -2.10
C VAL A 185 -11.24 -14.41 -0.58
N GLY A 186 -12.33 -13.99 0.07
CA GLY A 186 -12.62 -14.25 1.49
C GLY A 186 -12.05 -13.21 2.47
N VAL A 187 -11.42 -12.15 1.98
CA VAL A 187 -10.76 -11.13 2.82
C VAL A 187 -11.76 -10.10 3.35
N TYR A 188 -12.90 -9.92 2.70
CA TYR A 188 -13.93 -8.98 3.09
C TYR A 188 -15.29 -9.68 3.23
N GLN A 189 -16.09 -9.25 4.18
CA GLN A 189 -17.50 -9.62 4.30
C GLN A 189 -18.35 -8.39 4.54
N ASP A 190 -19.38 -8.22 3.73
CA ASP A 190 -20.35 -7.17 3.96
C ASP A 190 -21.20 -7.43 5.21
N GLY A 191 -21.68 -6.36 5.84
CA GLY A 191 -22.57 -6.43 7.01
C GLY A 191 -21.89 -6.73 8.35
N VAL A 192 -20.57 -7.01 8.42
CA VAL A 192 -19.86 -7.23 9.70
C VAL A 192 -19.31 -5.95 10.32
N MET A 193 -19.19 -4.88 9.52
CA MET A 193 -18.64 -3.60 9.96
C MET A 193 -19.54 -2.93 11.02
N LYS A 194 -18.91 -2.41 12.07
CA LYS A 194 -19.56 -1.66 13.15
C LYS A 194 -19.23 -0.18 13.03
N ARG A 195 -20.22 0.69 13.06
CA ARG A 195 -20.04 2.16 12.96
C ARG A 195 -19.42 2.74 14.22
N ASP A 196 -19.77 2.18 15.37
CA ASP A 196 -19.27 2.60 16.66
C ASP A 196 -19.08 1.40 17.60
N ILE A 197 -18.26 1.57 18.62
CA ILE A 197 -18.05 0.63 19.71
C ILE A 197 -18.11 1.43 21.01
N ASP A 198 -19.10 1.13 21.87
CA ASP A 198 -19.34 1.83 23.14
C ASP A 198 -19.36 3.36 23.00
N GLY A 199 -20.03 3.87 21.95
CA GLY A 199 -20.18 5.30 21.69
C GLY A 199 -18.94 5.96 21.05
N LYS A 200 -17.89 5.21 20.70
CA LYS A 200 -16.73 5.71 19.95
C LYS A 200 -16.85 5.32 18.49
N GLU A 201 -16.78 6.30 17.59
CA GLU A 201 -16.77 6.05 16.13
C GLU A 201 -15.62 5.14 15.73
N THR A 202 -15.88 4.18 14.85
CA THR A 202 -14.86 3.38 14.21
C THR A 202 -14.10 4.23 13.20
N VAL A 203 -12.78 4.26 13.33
CA VAL A 203 -11.87 5.01 12.45
C VAL A 203 -11.41 4.14 11.28
N ALA A 204 -11.19 2.85 11.54
CA ALA A 204 -10.78 1.89 10.52
C ALA A 204 -11.35 0.49 10.82
N HIS A 205 -11.73 -0.21 9.75
CA HIS A 205 -12.18 -1.59 9.77
C HIS A 205 -11.05 -2.49 9.28
N ILE A 206 -10.63 -3.45 10.11
CA ILE A 206 -9.50 -4.31 9.80
C ILE A 206 -10.01 -5.74 9.66
N PHE A 207 -9.76 -6.33 8.50
CA PHE A 207 -10.12 -7.70 8.17
C PHE A 207 -8.86 -8.51 7.94
N GLU A 208 -8.79 -9.72 8.49
CA GLU A 208 -7.63 -10.60 8.35
C GLU A 208 -8.09 -11.99 7.92
N TYR A 209 -7.54 -12.48 6.83
CA TYR A 209 -7.83 -13.82 6.32
C TYR A 209 -6.66 -14.37 5.51
N THR A 210 -6.42 -15.69 5.61
CA THR A 210 -5.40 -16.38 4.81
C THR A 210 -6.06 -17.10 3.66
N THR A 211 -5.81 -16.64 2.43
CA THR A 211 -6.45 -17.14 1.21
C THR A 211 -5.46 -17.78 0.23
N GLN A 212 -5.91 -18.77 -0.54
CA GLN A 212 -5.25 -19.26 -1.75
C GLN A 212 -5.96 -18.82 -3.04
N LEU A 213 -7.10 -18.14 -2.92
CA LEU A 213 -7.88 -17.67 -4.06
C LEU A 213 -7.31 -16.36 -4.59
N SER A 214 -7.34 -16.21 -5.91
CA SER A 214 -6.94 -14.97 -6.59
C SER A 214 -7.92 -14.66 -7.71
N VAL A 215 -8.12 -13.38 -7.99
CA VAL A 215 -8.91 -12.89 -9.12
C VAL A 215 -7.98 -12.25 -10.14
N THR A 216 -8.08 -12.68 -11.40
CA THR A 216 -7.30 -12.10 -12.50
C THR A 216 -7.90 -10.76 -12.96
N PRO A 217 -7.15 -9.93 -13.72
CA PRO A 217 -7.69 -8.70 -14.30
C PRO A 217 -8.93 -8.93 -15.19
N ASN A 218 -9.04 -10.11 -15.78
CA ASN A 218 -10.20 -10.51 -16.58
C ASN A 218 -11.35 -11.07 -15.72
N GLN A 219 -11.29 -10.87 -14.40
CA GLN A 219 -12.30 -11.31 -13.43
C GLN A 219 -12.51 -12.83 -13.38
N GLN A 220 -11.48 -13.59 -13.70
CA GLN A 220 -11.48 -15.05 -13.54
C GLN A 220 -10.97 -15.42 -12.16
N LEU A 221 -11.71 -16.26 -11.45
CA LEU A 221 -11.31 -16.80 -10.16
C LEU A 221 -10.28 -17.92 -10.38
N ILE A 222 -9.08 -17.72 -9.84
CA ILE A 222 -8.02 -18.74 -9.80
C ILE A 222 -8.15 -19.49 -8.48
N ARG A 223 -8.35 -20.80 -8.59
CA ARG A 223 -8.35 -21.74 -7.45
C ARG A 223 -7.03 -22.49 -7.43
N PRO A 224 -6.53 -22.90 -6.25
CA PRO A 224 -5.40 -23.81 -6.20
C PRO A 224 -5.75 -25.12 -6.90
N MET A 225 -4.91 -25.52 -7.83
CA MET A 225 -4.94 -26.84 -8.45
C MET A 225 -3.99 -27.78 -7.69
N ASP A 226 -3.92 -29.04 -8.09
CA ASP A 226 -3.00 -30.01 -7.50
C ASP A 226 -1.56 -29.48 -7.42
N ASP A 227 -0.70 -30.14 -6.66
CA ASP A 227 0.65 -29.70 -6.21
C ASP A 227 1.67 -29.28 -7.30
N GLY A 228 1.21 -28.55 -8.31
CA GLY A 228 2.05 -28.01 -9.37
C GLY A 228 2.77 -26.71 -8.98
N PRO A 229 3.90 -26.38 -9.63
CA PRO A 229 4.66 -25.13 -9.35
C PRO A 229 3.89 -23.85 -9.72
N SER A 230 2.80 -23.95 -10.46
CA SER A 230 1.90 -22.85 -10.80
C SER A 230 0.85 -22.55 -9.72
N THR A 231 0.66 -23.45 -8.76
CA THR A 231 -0.32 -23.30 -7.68
C THR A 231 0.08 -22.16 -6.75
N LEU A 232 -0.89 -21.30 -6.44
CA LEU A 232 -0.68 -20.20 -5.49
C LEU A 232 -0.60 -20.76 -4.06
N PRO A 233 0.40 -20.32 -3.26
CA PRO A 233 0.47 -20.66 -1.85
C PRO A 233 -0.60 -19.91 -1.06
N PRO A 234 -0.87 -20.27 0.21
CA PRO A 234 -1.62 -19.43 1.10
C PRO A 234 -0.96 -18.06 1.26
N VAL A 235 -1.77 -17.02 1.31
CA VAL A 235 -1.31 -15.64 1.49
C VAL A 235 -2.06 -15.04 2.67
N GLN A 236 -1.31 -14.59 3.69
CA GLN A 236 -1.86 -13.87 4.82
C GLN A 236 -2.24 -12.45 4.38
N MET A 237 -3.53 -12.20 4.22
CA MET A 237 -4.04 -10.89 3.82
C MET A 237 -4.64 -10.16 5.01
N MET A 238 -4.28 -8.89 5.10
CA MET A 238 -4.83 -7.94 6.04
C MET A 238 -5.40 -6.76 5.24
N PHE A 239 -6.69 -6.49 5.42
CA PHE A 239 -7.40 -5.42 4.74
C PHE A 239 -7.84 -4.37 5.75
N CYS A 240 -7.35 -3.16 5.61
CA CYS A 240 -7.71 -1.99 6.41
C CYS A 240 -8.53 -1.02 5.57
N LEU A 241 -9.82 -0.93 5.85
CA LEU A 241 -10.73 0.03 5.23
C LEU A 241 -10.95 1.20 6.20
N LYS A 242 -10.44 2.38 5.88
CA LYS A 242 -10.64 3.56 6.71
C LYS A 242 -12.06 4.10 6.54
N GLN A 243 -12.65 4.59 7.62
CA GLN A 243 -13.99 5.16 7.58
C GLN A 243 -14.04 6.42 6.71
N LYS A 244 -13.04 7.29 6.81
CA LYS A 244 -12.96 8.58 6.10
C LYS A 244 -11.68 8.66 5.28
N ASN A 245 -11.73 9.38 4.15
CA ASN A 245 -10.52 9.74 3.40
C ASN A 245 -9.62 10.65 4.24
N SER A 246 -8.42 10.20 4.52
CA SER A 246 -7.42 10.93 5.30
C SER A 246 -6.09 11.07 4.57
N LYS A 247 -6.08 10.83 3.27
CA LYS A 247 -4.94 10.89 2.33
C LYS A 247 -3.88 9.80 2.54
N LYS A 248 -2.97 9.67 1.58
CA LYS A 248 -1.96 8.62 1.48
C LYS A 248 -1.03 8.56 2.70
N ILE A 249 -0.54 9.68 3.20
CA ILE A 249 0.35 9.74 4.37
C ILE A 249 -0.31 9.11 5.61
N ASN A 250 -1.61 9.33 5.80
CA ASN A 250 -2.35 8.66 6.88
C ASN A 250 -2.46 7.14 6.67
N SER A 251 -2.64 6.68 5.43
CA SER A 251 -2.62 5.24 5.12
C SER A 251 -1.26 4.61 5.45
N HIS A 252 -0.16 5.28 5.13
CA HIS A 252 1.19 4.86 5.53
C HIS A 252 1.39 4.92 7.06
N ARG A 253 0.70 5.83 7.75
CA ARG A 253 0.75 5.88 9.22
C ARG A 253 0.04 4.66 9.85
N TRP A 254 -1.10 4.21 9.29
CA TRP A 254 -1.70 2.93 9.66
C TRP A 254 -0.72 1.78 9.42
N LEU A 255 -0.09 1.76 8.25
CA LEU A 255 0.85 0.71 7.88
C LEU A 255 2.05 0.63 8.83
N PHE A 256 2.79 1.73 9.00
CA PHE A 256 4.07 1.71 9.73
C PHE A 256 3.91 1.84 11.25
N THR A 257 2.95 2.67 11.70
CA THR A 257 2.80 2.96 13.13
C THR A 257 1.88 1.97 13.84
N ALA A 258 0.76 1.59 13.22
CA ALA A 258 -0.16 0.62 13.78
C ALA A 258 0.33 -0.82 13.52
N PHE A 259 0.30 -1.24 12.26
CA PHE A 259 0.57 -2.63 11.90
C PHE A 259 2.05 -2.98 11.97
N GLY A 260 2.92 -2.12 11.48
CA GLY A 260 4.35 -2.33 11.47
C GLY A 260 4.93 -2.50 12.89
N ARG A 261 4.44 -1.78 13.88
CA ARG A 261 4.90 -1.95 15.28
C ARG A 261 4.51 -3.29 15.90
N ILE A 262 3.36 -3.84 15.50
CA ILE A 262 2.89 -5.14 16.03
C ILE A 262 3.59 -6.28 15.30
N LEU A 263 3.69 -6.20 13.96
CA LEU A 263 4.29 -7.25 13.13
C LEU A 263 5.82 -7.24 13.15
N ASN A 264 6.43 -6.07 13.40
CA ASN A 264 7.88 -5.83 13.38
C ASN A 264 8.57 -6.47 12.16
N PRO A 265 8.15 -6.13 10.92
CA PRO A 265 8.70 -6.75 9.72
C PRO A 265 10.16 -6.35 9.50
N GLU A 266 10.95 -7.18 8.83
CA GLU A 266 12.30 -6.78 8.41
C GLU A 266 12.23 -5.78 7.24
N ILE A 267 11.39 -6.05 6.25
CA ILE A 267 11.26 -5.25 5.03
C ILE A 267 9.80 -4.93 4.76
N CYS A 268 9.52 -3.67 4.48
CA CYS A 268 8.23 -3.19 3.99
C CYS A 268 8.33 -2.86 2.51
N ILE A 269 7.48 -3.44 1.67
CA ILE A 269 7.35 -3.12 0.25
C ILE A 269 6.07 -2.32 0.06
N LEU A 270 6.18 -1.15 -0.57
CA LEU A 270 5.05 -0.28 -0.90
C LEU A 270 4.68 -0.44 -2.37
N LEU A 271 3.39 -0.62 -2.62
CA LEU A 271 2.78 -0.68 -3.94
C LEU A 271 1.53 0.21 -3.96
N ASP A 272 1.29 0.90 -5.05
CA ASP A 272 -0.01 1.52 -5.32
C ASP A 272 -0.93 0.51 -6.03
N ALA A 273 -2.24 0.61 -5.85
CA ALA A 273 -3.21 -0.36 -6.34
C ALA A 273 -3.23 -0.51 -7.89
N GLY A 274 -2.75 0.49 -8.63
CA GLY A 274 -2.56 0.41 -10.09
C GLY A 274 -1.23 -0.22 -10.53
N THR A 275 -0.33 -0.56 -9.59
CA THR A 275 1.01 -1.04 -9.91
C THR A 275 1.11 -2.57 -9.81
N LYS A 276 1.40 -3.22 -10.93
CA LYS A 276 1.64 -4.68 -10.99
C LYS A 276 3.13 -4.97 -10.88
N PRO A 277 3.59 -5.69 -9.85
CA PRO A 277 4.96 -6.20 -9.81
C PRO A 277 5.18 -7.24 -10.91
N GLY A 278 6.32 -7.17 -11.57
CA GLY A 278 6.76 -8.13 -12.57
C GLY A 278 7.16 -9.47 -11.97
N HIS A 279 7.58 -10.40 -12.83
CA HIS A 279 8.04 -11.72 -12.39
C HIS A 279 9.27 -11.60 -11.47
N LYS A 280 9.21 -12.22 -10.30
CA LYS A 280 10.24 -12.19 -9.25
C LYS A 280 10.69 -10.81 -8.79
N ALA A 281 9.89 -9.78 -9.04
CA ALA A 281 10.26 -8.41 -8.71
C ALA A 281 10.40 -8.18 -7.19
N LEU A 282 9.47 -8.75 -6.40
CA LEU A 282 9.54 -8.65 -4.93
C LEU A 282 10.69 -9.47 -4.35
N LEU A 283 11.01 -10.59 -4.97
CA LEU A 283 12.19 -11.37 -4.59
C LEU A 283 13.47 -10.57 -4.83
N ALA A 284 13.63 -9.94 -5.99
CA ALA A 284 14.82 -9.13 -6.30
C ALA A 284 15.00 -7.95 -5.34
N LEU A 285 13.90 -7.31 -4.90
CA LEU A 285 13.96 -6.31 -3.84
C LEU A 285 14.45 -6.92 -2.53
N TRP A 286 13.86 -8.03 -2.10
CA TRP A 286 14.25 -8.70 -0.87
C TRP A 286 15.74 -9.13 -0.90
N GLU A 287 16.22 -9.71 -2.01
CA GLU A 287 17.62 -10.10 -2.17
C GLU A 287 18.59 -8.92 -2.00
N ALA A 288 18.23 -7.73 -2.49
CA ALA A 288 19.06 -6.54 -2.29
C ALA A 288 19.25 -6.21 -0.80
N PHE A 289 18.17 -6.29 0.00
CA PHE A 289 18.26 -6.10 1.46
C PHE A 289 18.94 -7.25 2.19
N TYR A 290 18.77 -8.47 1.72
CA TYR A 290 19.40 -9.64 2.31
C TYR A 290 20.93 -9.59 2.16
N ASN A 291 21.39 -9.18 0.97
CA ASN A 291 22.83 -9.08 0.65
C ASN A 291 23.49 -7.86 1.29
N ASP A 292 22.75 -6.79 1.55
CA ASP A 292 23.28 -5.55 2.12
C ASP A 292 22.51 -5.13 3.38
N LYS A 293 23.20 -5.28 4.53
CA LYS A 293 22.62 -4.98 5.84
C LYS A 293 22.47 -3.49 6.13
N ASP A 294 23.20 -2.64 5.41
CA ASP A 294 23.19 -1.19 5.54
C ASP A 294 22.25 -0.53 4.52
N LEU A 295 21.59 -1.34 3.69
CA LEU A 295 20.56 -0.87 2.78
C LEU A 295 19.31 -0.49 3.56
N GLY A 296 18.97 0.79 3.52
CA GLY A 296 17.79 1.34 4.21
C GLY A 296 16.55 1.41 3.35
N GLY A 297 16.71 1.62 2.03
CA GLY A 297 15.61 1.68 1.07
C GLY A 297 16.03 1.34 -0.35
N ALA A 298 15.11 0.81 -1.14
CA ALA A 298 15.33 0.45 -2.53
C ALA A 298 14.08 0.71 -3.38
N CYS A 299 14.27 0.94 -4.67
CA CYS A 299 13.15 0.96 -5.64
C CYS A 299 13.46 0.08 -6.84
N GLY A 300 12.39 -0.40 -7.49
CA GLY A 300 12.48 -1.12 -8.75
C GLY A 300 12.40 -0.20 -9.97
N GLU A 301 12.50 -0.82 -11.13
CA GLU A 301 12.28 -0.21 -12.43
C GLU A 301 10.78 -0.10 -12.69
N ILE A 302 10.25 1.11 -12.82
CA ILE A 302 8.83 1.36 -13.11
C ILE A 302 8.67 1.61 -14.61
N HIS A 303 7.71 0.93 -15.21
CA HIS A 303 7.26 1.13 -16.59
C HIS A 303 5.83 1.63 -16.62
N ALA A 304 5.51 2.44 -17.61
CA ALA A 304 4.12 2.80 -17.88
C ALA A 304 3.33 1.57 -18.39
N LEU A 305 2.05 1.47 -18.01
CA LEU A 305 1.15 0.45 -18.54
C LEU A 305 0.81 0.76 -20.01
N LEU A 306 1.43 0.03 -20.93
CA LEU A 306 1.29 0.27 -22.37
C LEU A 306 0.12 -0.50 -23.02
N GLY A 307 -0.57 -1.36 -22.26
CA GLY A 307 -1.64 -2.21 -22.78
C GLY A 307 -1.14 -3.32 -23.72
N ARG A 308 -2.07 -4.13 -24.20
CA ARG A 308 -1.74 -5.25 -25.10
C ARG A 308 -1.23 -4.71 -26.47
N GLY A 309 -0.05 -5.17 -26.89
CA GLY A 309 0.57 -4.73 -28.16
C GLY A 309 1.00 -3.25 -28.16
N TRP A 310 1.27 -2.67 -26.97
CA TRP A 310 1.70 -1.29 -26.79
C TRP A 310 0.70 -0.23 -27.29
N LYS A 311 -0.57 -0.60 -27.30
CA LYS A 311 -1.65 0.22 -27.85
C LYS A 311 -1.72 1.62 -27.25
N ASN A 312 -1.40 1.78 -25.97
CA ASN A 312 -1.46 3.07 -25.28
C ASN A 312 -0.35 4.04 -25.71
N LEU A 313 0.71 3.59 -26.42
CA LEU A 313 1.74 4.49 -26.96
C LEU A 313 1.22 5.42 -28.07
N VAL A 314 0.06 5.13 -28.66
CA VAL A 314 -0.59 6.03 -29.62
C VAL A 314 -1.00 7.35 -28.93
N ASN A 315 -1.28 7.32 -27.63
CA ASN A 315 -1.52 8.52 -26.84
C ASN A 315 -0.17 9.24 -26.57
N PRO A 316 0.03 10.49 -27.05
CA PRO A 316 1.28 11.22 -26.90
C PRO A 316 1.64 11.48 -25.42
N LEU A 317 0.65 11.65 -24.55
CA LEU A 317 0.88 11.85 -23.12
C LEU A 317 1.44 10.58 -22.46
N VAL A 318 0.91 9.41 -22.79
CA VAL A 318 1.42 8.13 -22.31
C VAL A 318 2.83 7.87 -22.87
N ALA A 319 3.06 8.18 -24.14
CA ALA A 319 4.37 8.04 -24.79
C ALA A 319 5.43 8.92 -24.10
N ALA A 320 5.11 10.18 -23.80
CA ALA A 320 6.00 11.11 -23.11
C ALA A 320 6.33 10.62 -21.69
N GLN A 321 5.35 10.14 -20.93
CA GLN A 321 5.57 9.59 -19.59
C GLN A 321 6.41 8.31 -19.62
N ASN A 322 6.16 7.43 -20.60
CA ASN A 322 6.98 6.22 -20.76
C ASN A 322 8.44 6.56 -21.10
N PHE A 323 8.67 7.57 -21.92
CA PHE A 323 10.01 8.06 -22.25
C PHE A 323 10.72 8.63 -21.01
N GLU A 324 10.03 9.46 -20.24
CA GLU A 324 10.54 10.01 -18.97
C GLU A 324 10.94 8.91 -17.96
N TYR A 325 10.07 7.90 -17.78
CA TYR A 325 10.40 6.77 -16.92
C TYR A 325 11.62 5.99 -17.39
N LYS A 326 11.78 5.81 -18.72
CA LYS A 326 12.96 5.15 -19.30
C LYS A 326 14.24 5.94 -19.05
N ILE A 327 14.21 7.26 -19.26
CA ILE A 327 15.38 8.12 -18.95
C ILE A 327 15.75 8.01 -17.49
N SER A 328 14.80 8.18 -16.59
CA SER A 328 15.05 8.08 -15.15
C SER A 328 15.61 6.71 -14.75
N ASN A 329 15.11 5.61 -15.33
CA ASN A 329 15.55 4.27 -15.03
C ASN A 329 16.94 3.92 -15.60
N ILE A 330 17.35 4.56 -16.70
CA ILE A 330 18.62 4.29 -17.39
C ILE A 330 19.74 5.22 -16.90
N LEU A 331 19.43 6.48 -16.61
CA LEU A 331 20.41 7.53 -16.27
C LEU A 331 20.35 7.93 -14.80
N ASP A 332 19.23 8.49 -14.33
CA ASP A 332 19.18 9.16 -13.03
C ASP A 332 19.33 8.19 -11.86
N LYS A 333 18.47 7.17 -11.79
CA LYS A 333 18.45 6.23 -10.68
C LYS A 333 19.73 5.41 -10.54
N PRO A 334 20.35 4.88 -11.63
CA PRO A 334 21.64 4.20 -11.53
C PRO A 334 22.75 5.10 -11.04
N LEU A 335 22.81 6.35 -11.51
CA LEU A 335 23.79 7.34 -11.06
C LEU A 335 23.64 7.65 -9.57
N GLU A 336 22.45 8.03 -9.14
CA GLU A 336 22.13 8.32 -7.73
C GLU A 336 22.37 7.09 -6.83
N SER A 337 22.03 5.90 -7.31
CA SER A 337 22.26 4.64 -6.61
C SER A 337 23.75 4.36 -6.38
N SER A 338 24.62 4.71 -7.35
CA SER A 338 26.08 4.55 -7.19
C SER A 338 26.64 5.43 -6.07
N PHE A 339 26.02 6.57 -5.80
CA PHE A 339 26.37 7.47 -4.70
C PHE A 339 25.75 7.03 -3.37
N GLY A 340 24.76 6.13 -3.39
CA GLY A 340 24.08 5.62 -2.21
C GLY A 340 22.96 6.54 -1.69
N TYR A 341 22.58 7.55 -2.47
CA TYR A 341 21.43 8.42 -2.18
C TYR A 341 20.55 8.59 -3.42
N VAL A 342 19.50 7.79 -3.52
CA VAL A 342 18.46 7.94 -4.54
C VAL A 342 17.48 9.01 -4.07
N SER A 343 17.32 10.08 -4.82
CA SER A 343 16.55 11.27 -4.44
C SER A 343 15.07 10.99 -4.25
N VAL A 344 14.55 9.96 -4.91
CA VAL A 344 13.16 9.50 -4.78
C VAL A 344 13.08 7.98 -4.93
N LEU A 345 12.49 7.35 -3.93
CA LEU A 345 11.99 5.97 -4.01
C LEU A 345 10.47 6.07 -4.20
N PRO A 346 9.97 5.86 -5.44
CA PRO A 346 8.56 6.11 -5.73
C PRO A 346 7.63 5.26 -4.85
N GLY A 347 6.64 5.89 -4.20
CA GLY A 347 5.69 5.19 -3.35
C GLY A 347 4.84 4.15 -4.08
N ALA A 348 4.82 4.20 -5.41
CA ALA A 348 4.16 3.20 -6.24
C ALA A 348 4.90 1.85 -6.29
N PHE A 349 6.24 1.86 -6.15
CA PHE A 349 7.04 0.63 -6.14
C PHE A 349 8.38 0.84 -5.44
N SER A 350 8.39 0.72 -4.13
CA SER A 350 9.56 0.92 -3.27
C SER A 350 9.58 -0.08 -2.13
N ALA A 351 10.74 -0.23 -1.51
CA ALA A 351 10.93 -1.08 -0.34
C ALA A 351 11.81 -0.38 0.68
N TYR A 352 11.55 -0.62 1.96
CA TYR A 352 12.26 -0.02 3.07
C TYR A 352 12.56 -1.06 4.15
N ARG A 353 13.76 -1.00 4.71
CA ARG A 353 14.07 -1.73 5.94
C ARG A 353 13.33 -1.07 7.11
N PHE A 354 12.47 -1.81 7.77
CA PHE A 354 11.57 -1.24 8.79
C PHE A 354 12.34 -0.52 9.91
N ARG A 355 13.38 -1.11 10.45
CA ARG A 355 14.23 -0.48 11.48
C ARG A 355 14.93 0.79 11.01
N ALA A 356 15.20 0.94 9.71
CA ALA A 356 15.85 2.13 9.16
C ALA A 356 14.91 3.34 9.15
N ILE A 357 13.65 3.13 8.76
CA ILE A 357 12.66 4.21 8.69
C ILE A 357 12.12 4.62 10.07
N MET A 358 12.19 3.74 11.08
CA MET A 358 11.69 4.03 12.42
C MET A 358 12.39 5.23 13.06
N GLY A 359 11.65 5.97 13.91
CA GLY A 359 12.09 7.19 14.58
C GLY A 359 11.98 8.40 13.66
N ARG A 360 13.01 9.24 13.64
CA ARG A 360 13.00 10.56 12.96
C ARG A 360 12.55 10.52 11.49
N PRO A 361 12.96 9.57 10.62
CA PRO A 361 12.48 9.53 9.25
C PRO A 361 10.95 9.46 9.14
N LEU A 362 10.30 8.56 9.88
CA LEU A 362 8.83 8.46 9.90
C LEU A 362 8.18 9.66 10.61
N GLU A 363 8.78 10.21 11.66
CA GLU A 363 8.28 11.41 12.34
C GLU A 363 8.19 12.58 11.37
N GLN A 364 9.25 12.85 10.62
CA GLN A 364 9.28 13.93 9.62
C GLN A 364 8.31 13.67 8.46
N TYR A 365 8.23 12.43 8.01
CA TYR A 365 7.29 12.00 6.98
C TYR A 365 5.83 12.26 7.40
N PHE A 366 5.47 11.89 8.64
CA PHE A 366 4.09 12.02 9.14
C PHE A 366 3.69 13.46 9.51
N HIS A 367 4.62 14.41 9.57
CA HIS A 367 4.24 15.81 9.70
C HIS A 367 3.34 16.30 8.56
N GLY A 368 3.32 15.59 7.42
CA GLY A 368 2.38 15.80 6.31
C GLY A 368 0.98 15.22 6.52
N ASP A 369 0.73 14.47 7.59
CA ASP A 369 -0.59 13.92 7.89
C ASP A 369 -1.51 14.99 8.48
N HIS A 370 -2.63 15.26 7.80
CA HIS A 370 -3.64 16.22 8.23
C HIS A 370 -4.32 15.82 9.55
N THR A 371 -4.47 14.53 9.82
CA THR A 371 -5.08 14.06 11.07
C THR A 371 -4.15 14.28 12.26
N LEU A 372 -2.85 14.16 12.06
CA LEU A 372 -1.83 14.42 13.07
C LEU A 372 -1.61 15.92 13.31
N ALA A 373 -1.94 16.77 12.35
CA ALA A 373 -1.75 18.22 12.43
C ALA A 373 -2.45 18.84 13.65
N LYS A 374 -3.61 18.31 14.05
CA LYS A 374 -4.33 18.75 15.26
C LYS A 374 -3.51 18.54 16.55
N GLN A 375 -2.69 17.48 16.60
CA GLN A 375 -1.86 17.14 17.76
C GLN A 375 -0.53 17.91 17.75
N LEU A 376 0.01 18.20 16.56
CA LEU A 376 1.31 18.85 16.39
C LEU A 376 1.23 20.39 16.38
N GLY A 377 0.04 20.98 16.25
CA GLY A 377 -0.15 22.41 16.16
C GLY A 377 0.67 23.05 15.03
N PRO A 378 1.50 24.11 15.29
CA PRO A 378 2.30 24.77 14.25
C PRO A 378 3.34 23.87 13.57
N LYS A 379 3.66 22.71 14.15
CA LYS A 379 4.54 21.69 13.57
C LYS A 379 3.82 20.76 12.60
N GLY A 380 2.48 20.74 12.63
CA GLY A 380 1.65 19.98 11.69
C GLY A 380 1.46 20.75 10.37
N ILE A 381 0.97 20.03 9.33
CA ILE A 381 0.82 20.59 7.98
C ILE A 381 -0.07 21.83 7.93
N GLU A 382 -1.09 21.93 8.77
CA GLU A 382 -2.01 23.08 8.81
C GLU A 382 -1.35 24.36 9.32
N GLY A 383 -0.41 24.24 10.26
CA GLY A 383 0.36 25.36 10.82
C GLY A 383 1.60 25.74 10.01
N MET A 384 1.95 24.99 8.97
CA MET A 384 3.13 25.23 8.15
C MET A 384 2.89 26.34 7.12
N ASN A 385 3.96 27.05 6.74
CA ASN A 385 3.94 27.96 5.59
C ASN A 385 3.78 27.19 4.27
N ILE A 386 3.42 27.90 3.20
CA ILE A 386 3.13 27.30 1.88
C ILE A 386 4.32 26.50 1.33
N PHE A 387 5.53 26.94 1.56
CA PHE A 387 6.74 26.25 1.11
C PHE A 387 6.87 24.87 1.77
N LYS A 388 6.74 24.81 3.10
CA LYS A 388 6.76 23.54 3.84
C LYS A 388 5.58 22.63 3.48
N LYS A 389 4.38 23.19 3.21
CA LYS A 389 3.23 22.42 2.74
C LYS A 389 3.51 21.76 1.39
N ASN A 390 4.14 22.46 0.46
CA ASN A 390 4.51 21.92 -0.84
C ASN A 390 5.51 20.77 -0.75
N MET A 391 6.37 20.76 0.26
CA MET A 391 7.31 19.66 0.49
C MET A 391 6.62 18.31 0.66
N PHE A 392 5.43 18.28 1.28
CA PHE A 392 4.65 17.05 1.48
C PHE A 392 3.79 16.63 0.27
N LEU A 393 3.91 17.33 -0.87
CA LEU A 393 3.38 16.86 -2.16
C LEU A 393 4.29 15.80 -2.81
N ALA A 394 5.53 15.69 -2.35
CA ALA A 394 6.51 14.69 -2.74
C ALA A 394 7.16 14.09 -1.47
N GLU A 395 6.32 13.55 -0.61
CA GLU A 395 6.66 13.02 0.71
C GLU A 395 7.74 11.93 0.66
N ASP A 396 7.78 11.16 -0.42
CA ASP A 396 8.78 10.11 -0.64
C ASP A 396 10.22 10.65 -0.64
N ARG A 397 10.43 11.86 -1.17
CA ARG A 397 11.75 12.52 -1.18
C ARG A 397 12.23 12.91 0.20
N ILE A 398 11.29 13.33 1.07
CA ILE A 398 11.60 13.64 2.46
C ILE A 398 12.05 12.38 3.18
N LEU A 399 11.33 11.28 3.01
CA LEU A 399 11.68 10.00 3.62
C LEU A 399 13.07 9.53 3.18
N CYS A 400 13.40 9.66 1.89
CA CYS A 400 14.70 9.32 1.35
C CYS A 400 15.83 10.12 2.02
N PHE A 401 15.68 11.45 2.09
CA PHE A 401 16.68 12.32 2.73
C PHE A 401 16.84 12.02 4.23
N GLU A 402 15.73 11.94 4.96
CA GLU A 402 15.74 11.69 6.40
C GLU A 402 16.36 10.34 6.76
N LEU A 403 16.21 9.35 5.88
CA LEU A 403 16.77 8.02 6.06
C LEU A 403 18.29 8.05 5.92
N VAL A 404 18.83 8.68 4.88
CA VAL A 404 20.28 8.78 4.64
C VAL A 404 20.95 9.72 5.67
N ALA A 405 20.25 10.81 6.08
CA ALA A 405 20.73 11.76 7.06
C ALA A 405 20.49 11.31 8.52
N LYS A 406 20.07 10.08 8.76
CA LYS A 406 19.78 9.56 10.10
C LYS A 406 21.07 9.47 10.93
N ALA A 407 21.09 10.18 12.07
CA ALA A 407 22.25 10.25 12.93
C ALA A 407 22.71 8.86 13.44
N GLY A 408 24.02 8.66 13.51
CA GLY A 408 24.63 7.41 14.01
C GLY A 408 24.36 6.17 13.15
N SER A 409 23.83 6.34 11.94
CA SER A 409 23.49 5.26 11.04
C SER A 409 24.11 5.49 9.66
N LYS A 410 24.41 4.42 8.92
CA LYS A 410 25.00 4.49 7.58
C LYS A 410 24.05 3.97 6.50
N TRP A 411 22.74 4.21 6.70
CA TRP A 411 21.73 3.77 5.74
C TRP A 411 21.92 4.44 4.40
N HIS A 412 21.84 3.65 3.34
CA HIS A 412 21.89 4.14 1.98
C HIS A 412 20.71 3.61 1.16
N LEU A 413 20.52 4.18 -0.01
CA LEU A 413 19.43 3.86 -0.93
C LEU A 413 20.01 3.29 -2.22
N THR A 414 19.27 2.36 -2.84
CA THR A 414 19.72 1.73 -4.09
C THR A 414 18.56 1.57 -5.09
N TYR A 415 18.92 1.48 -6.35
CA TYR A 415 18.05 1.12 -7.45
C TYR A 415 18.27 -0.32 -7.86
N VAL A 416 17.23 -1.14 -7.88
CA VAL A 416 17.28 -2.57 -8.21
C VAL A 416 16.68 -2.79 -9.60
N LYS A 417 17.51 -2.79 -10.62
CA LYS A 417 17.11 -2.95 -12.03
C LYS A 417 16.37 -4.26 -12.30
N ALA A 418 16.71 -5.33 -11.58
CA ALA A 418 16.08 -6.64 -11.75
C ALA A 418 14.60 -6.65 -11.28
N SER A 419 14.26 -5.75 -10.37
CA SER A 419 12.89 -5.60 -9.86
C SER A 419 12.12 -4.66 -10.78
N LYS A 420 11.14 -5.18 -11.53
CA LYS A 420 10.34 -4.43 -12.49
C LYS A 420 8.89 -4.37 -12.08
N GLY A 421 8.24 -3.23 -12.35
CA GLY A 421 6.81 -3.04 -12.13
C GLY A 421 6.18 -2.21 -13.24
N GLU A 422 4.91 -2.48 -13.53
CA GLU A 422 4.11 -1.69 -14.47
C GLU A 422 3.04 -0.94 -13.70
N THR A 423 2.96 0.38 -13.92
CA THR A 423 1.97 1.26 -13.29
C THR A 423 1.10 1.93 -14.32
N ASP A 424 -0.14 2.22 -13.97
CA ASP A 424 -1.01 3.09 -14.74
C ASP A 424 -0.45 4.51 -14.76
N VAL A 425 -0.78 5.24 -15.83
CA VAL A 425 -0.35 6.62 -16.03
C VAL A 425 -1.52 7.45 -16.57
N PRO A 426 -1.60 8.74 -16.22
CA PRO A 426 -2.64 9.63 -16.75
C PRO A 426 -2.69 9.62 -18.27
N GLU A 427 -3.87 9.36 -18.83
CA GLU A 427 -4.16 9.41 -20.26
C GLU A 427 -4.74 10.76 -20.68
N GLY A 428 -5.34 11.50 -19.73
CA GLY A 428 -5.96 12.80 -19.93
C GLY A 428 -5.05 13.97 -19.56
N ALA A 429 -5.11 15.07 -20.33
CA ALA A 429 -4.28 16.26 -20.10
C ALA A 429 -4.53 16.92 -18.72
N ALA A 430 -5.78 17.03 -18.30
CA ALA A 430 -6.13 17.65 -17.02
C ALA A 430 -5.54 16.89 -15.81
N GLU A 431 -5.63 15.57 -15.84
CA GLU A 431 -5.07 14.69 -14.82
C GLU A 431 -3.54 14.74 -14.84
N PHE A 432 -2.94 14.67 -16.03
CA PHE A 432 -1.50 14.79 -16.22
C PHE A 432 -0.95 16.11 -15.65
N ILE A 433 -1.55 17.25 -16.00
CA ILE A 433 -1.13 18.57 -15.49
C ILE A 433 -1.29 18.62 -13.96
N GLY A 434 -2.40 18.09 -13.41
CA GLY A 434 -2.63 18.02 -11.97
C GLY A 434 -1.58 17.19 -11.25
N GLN A 435 -1.18 16.06 -11.81
CA GLN A 435 -0.12 15.19 -11.29
C GLN A 435 1.24 15.91 -11.34
N ARG A 436 1.61 16.50 -12.49
CA ARG A 436 2.89 17.19 -12.68
C ARG A 436 3.04 18.41 -11.79
N ARG A 437 1.98 19.18 -11.59
CA ARG A 437 1.99 20.31 -10.65
C ARG A 437 2.38 19.86 -9.23
N ARG A 438 1.83 18.73 -8.76
CA ARG A 438 2.20 18.18 -7.46
C ARG A 438 3.65 17.73 -7.41
N TRP A 439 4.11 17.00 -8.42
CA TRP A 439 5.46 16.44 -8.47
C TRP A 439 6.53 17.54 -8.57
N LEU A 440 6.35 18.51 -9.47
CA LEU A 440 7.31 19.60 -9.65
C LEU A 440 7.43 20.47 -8.41
N ASN A 441 6.31 20.94 -7.86
CA ASN A 441 6.32 21.79 -6.65
C ASN A 441 6.88 21.03 -5.44
N GLY A 442 6.47 19.78 -5.24
CA GLY A 442 6.95 18.95 -4.15
C GLY A 442 8.44 18.62 -4.28
N SER A 443 8.89 18.25 -5.50
CA SER A 443 10.28 17.95 -5.80
C SER A 443 11.18 19.15 -5.55
N PHE A 444 10.80 20.33 -6.04
CA PHE A 444 11.54 21.57 -5.82
C PHE A 444 11.68 21.89 -4.31
N ALA A 445 10.57 21.86 -3.58
CA ALA A 445 10.58 22.14 -2.14
C ALA A 445 11.41 21.10 -1.34
N ALA A 446 11.31 19.82 -1.70
CA ALA A 446 12.08 18.76 -1.07
C ALA A 446 13.58 18.84 -1.38
N THR A 447 13.95 19.25 -2.61
CA THR A 447 15.35 19.48 -2.98
C THR A 447 15.95 20.62 -2.15
N ILE A 448 15.27 21.77 -2.03
CA ILE A 448 15.72 22.87 -1.17
C ILE A 448 15.83 22.42 0.29
N TYR A 449 14.88 21.63 0.79
CA TYR A 449 14.95 21.08 2.13
C TYR A 449 16.21 20.23 2.34
N SER A 450 16.55 19.38 1.39
CA SER A 450 17.75 18.52 1.46
C SER A 450 19.04 19.33 1.40
N LEU A 451 19.11 20.39 0.58
CA LEU A 451 20.25 21.31 0.49
C LEU A 451 20.45 22.07 1.81
N MET A 452 19.38 22.65 2.36
CA MET A 452 19.45 23.40 3.62
C MET A 452 19.84 22.54 4.82
N HIS A 453 19.47 21.27 4.81
CA HIS A 453 19.72 20.35 5.92
C HIS A 453 20.89 19.39 5.67
N PHE A 454 21.67 19.60 4.61
CA PHE A 454 22.78 18.72 4.24
C PHE A 454 23.79 18.53 5.38
N GLY A 455 24.02 19.57 6.20
CA GLY A 455 24.92 19.50 7.38
C GLY A 455 24.59 18.35 8.35
N ARG A 456 23.40 17.77 8.29
CA ARG A 456 23.02 16.60 9.09
C ARG A 456 23.71 15.31 8.64
N MET A 457 24.15 15.24 7.37
CA MET A 457 24.93 14.10 6.85
C MET A 457 26.23 13.88 7.62
N TYR A 458 26.85 14.96 8.18
CA TYR A 458 28.05 14.84 9.02
C TYR A 458 27.82 14.15 10.37
N ARG A 459 26.57 14.04 10.80
CA ARG A 459 26.18 13.31 12.02
C ARG A 459 25.81 11.86 11.76
N SER A 460 25.76 11.45 10.49
CA SER A 460 25.52 10.07 10.09
C SER A 460 26.80 9.22 10.27
N GLY A 461 26.66 7.92 10.19
CA GLY A 461 27.80 6.99 10.26
C GLY A 461 28.43 6.65 8.90
N HIS A 462 28.23 7.49 7.87
CA HIS A 462 28.80 7.25 6.54
C HIS A 462 30.31 7.37 6.55
N ASN A 463 30.97 6.51 5.76
CA ASN A 463 32.42 6.59 5.58
C ASN A 463 32.82 7.81 4.71
N ILE A 464 34.11 8.17 4.76
CA ILE A 464 34.64 9.34 4.05
C ILE A 464 34.38 9.26 2.54
N LEU A 465 34.58 8.07 1.93
CA LEU A 465 34.36 7.89 0.50
C LEU A 465 32.90 8.21 0.11
N ARG A 466 31.93 7.70 0.86
CA ARG A 466 30.52 8.00 0.61
C ARG A 466 30.20 9.48 0.85
N MET A 467 30.82 10.08 1.84
CA MET A 467 30.66 11.52 2.08
C MET A 467 31.17 12.35 0.89
N ILE A 468 32.26 11.97 0.25
CA ILE A 468 32.74 12.62 -0.99
C ILE A 468 31.66 12.53 -2.10
N PHE A 469 31.11 11.36 -2.34
CA PHE A 469 30.04 11.19 -3.34
C PHE A 469 28.77 11.98 -2.99
N LEU A 470 28.38 12.03 -1.73
CA LEU A 470 27.25 12.87 -1.28
C LEU A 470 27.50 14.36 -1.50
N HIS A 471 28.76 14.84 -1.37
CA HIS A 471 29.11 16.23 -1.71
C HIS A 471 29.06 16.49 -3.21
N ILE A 472 29.53 15.56 -4.04
CA ILE A 472 29.39 15.67 -5.50
C ILE A 472 27.90 15.77 -5.87
N GLN A 473 27.04 14.93 -5.27
CA GLN A 473 25.60 14.98 -5.48
C GLN A 473 24.97 16.29 -4.98
N LEU A 474 25.45 16.84 -3.86
CA LEU A 474 25.03 18.16 -3.35
C LEU A 474 25.29 19.25 -4.38
N ILE A 475 26.52 19.30 -4.92
CA ILE A 475 26.92 20.30 -5.93
C ILE A 475 26.06 20.12 -7.21
N TYR A 476 25.87 18.87 -7.65
CA TYR A 476 25.02 18.57 -8.78
C TYR A 476 23.56 19.04 -8.57
N ASN A 477 22.98 18.75 -7.43
CA ASN A 477 21.61 19.16 -7.10
C ASN A 477 21.50 20.71 -7.00
N LEU A 478 22.51 21.38 -6.44
CA LEU A 478 22.55 22.85 -6.39
C LEU A 478 22.62 23.44 -7.79
N ALA A 479 23.48 22.90 -8.65
CA ALA A 479 23.59 23.33 -10.05
C ALA A 479 22.27 23.15 -10.79
N ASN A 480 21.60 22.00 -10.63
CA ASN A 480 20.30 21.74 -11.23
C ASN A 480 19.22 22.73 -10.77
N VAL A 481 19.16 23.07 -9.49
CA VAL A 481 18.20 24.07 -8.98
C VAL A 481 18.46 25.43 -9.62
N ILE A 482 19.71 25.86 -9.71
CA ILE A 482 20.11 27.13 -10.33
C ILE A 482 19.76 27.11 -11.82
N MET A 483 20.15 26.05 -12.56
CA MET A 483 19.87 25.93 -14.01
C MET A 483 18.36 25.92 -14.30
N THR A 484 17.57 25.22 -13.49
CA THR A 484 16.10 25.20 -13.62
C THR A 484 15.51 26.60 -13.44
N TRP A 485 16.04 27.40 -12.51
CA TRP A 485 15.60 28.78 -12.31
C TRP A 485 15.92 29.66 -13.51
N PHE A 486 17.14 29.58 -14.06
CA PHE A 486 17.54 30.37 -15.22
C PHE A 486 16.85 29.92 -16.52
N ALA A 487 16.62 28.62 -16.74
CA ALA A 487 15.91 28.10 -17.92
C ALA A 487 14.51 28.71 -18.05
N LEU A 488 13.77 28.89 -16.95
CA LEU A 488 12.49 29.60 -16.98
C LEU A 488 12.62 31.08 -17.30
N GLY A 489 13.71 31.72 -16.87
CA GLY A 489 14.03 33.11 -17.18
C GLY A 489 14.41 33.33 -18.65
N GLU A 490 15.23 32.45 -19.22
CA GLU A 490 15.63 32.51 -20.65
C GLU A 490 14.46 32.29 -21.59
N PHE A 491 13.56 31.32 -21.27
CA PHE A 491 12.36 31.11 -22.08
C PHE A 491 11.49 32.36 -22.12
N LYS A 492 11.33 33.06 -21.00
CA LYS A 492 10.58 34.31 -20.94
C LYS A 492 11.27 35.44 -21.70
N LEU A 493 12.59 35.54 -21.60
CA LEU A 493 13.39 36.55 -22.33
C LEU A 493 13.35 36.32 -23.83
N THR A 494 13.44 35.07 -24.28
CA THR A 494 13.38 34.73 -25.71
C THR A 494 11.99 35.05 -26.28
N PHE A 495 10.92 34.74 -25.58
CA PHE A 495 9.54 35.04 -26.02
C PHE A 495 9.30 36.56 -26.09
N VAL A 496 9.78 37.33 -25.12
CA VAL A 496 9.65 38.81 -25.12
C VAL A 496 10.54 39.46 -26.18
N ALA A 497 11.69 38.85 -26.49
CA ALA A 497 12.56 39.34 -27.56
C ALA A 497 11.96 39.08 -28.95
N GLU A 498 11.30 37.93 -29.16
CA GLU A 498 10.54 37.66 -30.42
C GLU A 498 9.33 38.58 -30.57
N GLU A 499 8.55 38.84 -29.51
CA GLU A 499 7.44 39.80 -29.57
C GLU A 499 7.88 41.24 -29.85
N ARG A 500 9.12 41.61 -29.55
CA ARG A 500 9.68 42.95 -29.89
C ARG A 500 10.35 43.02 -31.24
N ALA A 501 10.56 41.88 -31.90
CA ALA A 501 11.17 41.79 -33.23
C ALA A 501 10.13 41.77 -34.38
N TYR A 502 8.87 41.68 -34.05
CA TYR A 502 7.70 41.84 -34.93
C TYR A 502 6.94 43.10 -34.53
#